data_db5af3c99eb5e601bee0a8f1e8de9d1c
#
_entry.id   db5af3c99eb5e601bee0a8f1e8de9d1c
#
_cell.length_a   1.000
_cell.length_b   1.000
_cell.length_c   1.000
_cell.angle_alpha   90.00
_cell.angle_beta   90.00
_cell.angle_gamma   90.00
#
_symmetry.space_group_name_H-M   'P 1'
#
loop_
_entity.id
_entity.type
_entity.pdbx_description
1 polymer ?
#
loop_
_entity_poly.entity_id
_entity_poly.type
_entity_poly.pdbx_seq_one_letter_code
_entity_poly.pdbx_strand_id
1 'polypeptide(L)'
;MWIAAHPDDEALVAPLLARWCGDGHARCSLLTVTRGEAGACLRPDGCLPDLATVRSGEAGSSSQYFGADAILLSLSDGGGVVPPPWDIATGGSPDLVVTIAGLIRAEAPELVLTFDPRHGTTCHPDHRAVAAVVLEAVKLLSDQPAVYLLETRLEVDAQPLALRFRSAAAGAIRFDANELLVATGGPAWNAVAADMERHPSQFDSAWLGAVRSVPAADRAVYLAPASTILKQAASTCP
;
A
#
# COMPACT_ATOMS: atom_id res chain seq x y z
N MET A 1 -3.50 4.44 -10.20
CA MET A 1 -3.53 3.02 -9.78
C MET A 1 -2.58 2.82 -8.61
N TRP A 2 -3.03 2.21 -7.50
CA TRP A 2 -2.20 1.72 -6.40
C TRP A 2 -1.93 0.23 -6.59
N ILE A 3 -0.67 -0.21 -6.43
CA ILE A 3 -0.28 -1.62 -6.56
C ILE A 3 0.47 -2.03 -5.29
N ALA A 4 -0.07 -3.00 -4.55
CA ALA A 4 0.35 -3.41 -3.23
C ALA A 4 0.48 -4.93 -3.09
N ALA A 5 1.06 -5.38 -1.99
CA ALA A 5 1.28 -6.79 -1.69
C ALA A 5 0.05 -7.44 -1.05
N HIS A 6 -0.54 -6.80 -0.03
CA HIS A 6 -1.57 -7.39 0.82
C HIS A 6 -2.82 -6.52 0.90
N PRO A 7 -4.00 -7.12 1.18
CA PRO A 7 -5.14 -6.36 1.65
C PRO A 7 -4.78 -5.65 2.97
N ASP A 8 -5.05 -4.36 3.09
CA ASP A 8 -4.71 -3.43 4.17
C ASP A 8 -3.53 -2.47 3.88
N ASP A 9 -2.71 -2.74 2.89
CA ASP A 9 -1.61 -1.86 2.49
C ASP A 9 -2.09 -0.47 2.03
N GLU A 10 -3.33 -0.38 1.55
CA GLU A 10 -3.96 0.89 1.14
C GLU A 10 -4.12 1.87 2.29
N ALA A 11 -4.16 1.41 3.55
CA ALA A 11 -4.16 2.27 4.72
C ALA A 11 -2.95 3.21 4.78
N LEU A 12 -1.82 2.78 4.23
CA LEU A 12 -0.59 3.58 4.17
C LEU A 12 -0.69 4.78 3.22
N VAL A 13 -1.59 4.70 2.25
CA VAL A 13 -1.85 5.74 1.24
C VAL A 13 -3.29 6.25 1.30
N ALA A 14 -4.07 5.86 2.30
CA ALA A 14 -5.47 6.21 2.47
C ALA A 14 -5.76 7.73 2.35
N PRO A 15 -4.92 8.65 2.88
CA PRO A 15 -5.13 10.08 2.67
C PRO A 15 -5.10 10.50 1.19
N LEU A 16 -4.23 9.88 0.38
CA LEU A 16 -4.15 10.15 -1.05
C LEU A 16 -5.36 9.56 -1.78
N LEU A 17 -5.74 8.31 -1.45
CA LEU A 17 -6.90 7.66 -2.05
C LEU A 17 -8.19 8.43 -1.75
N ALA A 18 -8.38 8.86 -0.51
CA ALA A 18 -9.53 9.67 -0.14
C ALA A 18 -9.56 10.99 -0.92
N ARG A 19 -8.41 11.65 -1.11
CA ARG A 19 -8.31 12.91 -1.84
C ARG A 19 -8.52 12.74 -3.33
N TRP A 20 -7.91 11.73 -3.94
CA TRP A 20 -7.95 11.59 -5.40
C TRP A 20 -9.18 10.82 -5.88
N CYS A 21 -9.52 9.75 -5.22
CA CYS A 21 -10.60 8.85 -5.60
C CYS A 21 -11.91 9.24 -4.90
N GLY A 22 -11.89 9.33 -3.58
CA GLY A 22 -13.07 9.64 -2.76
C GLY A 22 -13.67 11.02 -3.02
N ASP A 23 -12.84 12.04 -3.25
CA ASP A 23 -13.29 13.38 -3.66
C ASP A 23 -13.66 13.47 -5.17
N GLY A 24 -13.52 12.37 -5.93
CA GLY A 24 -13.89 12.30 -7.34
C GLY A 24 -12.94 13.01 -8.31
N HIS A 25 -11.68 13.26 -7.90
CA HIS A 25 -10.70 13.92 -8.76
C HIS A 25 -10.07 12.97 -9.79
N ALA A 26 -10.10 11.65 -9.53
CA ALA A 26 -9.55 10.63 -10.42
C ALA A 26 -10.36 9.32 -10.36
N ARG A 27 -10.36 8.57 -11.46
CA ARG A 27 -10.70 7.14 -11.43
C ARG A 27 -9.54 6.37 -10.84
N CYS A 28 -9.80 5.49 -9.91
CA CYS A 28 -8.77 4.74 -9.20
C CYS A 28 -8.98 3.23 -9.30
N SER A 29 -7.86 2.49 -9.38
CA SER A 29 -7.82 1.05 -9.27
C SER A 29 -6.83 0.66 -8.16
N LEU A 30 -7.26 -0.26 -7.28
CA LEU A 30 -6.44 -0.84 -6.21
C LEU A 30 -6.12 -2.29 -6.58
N LEU A 31 -4.85 -2.56 -6.91
CA LEU A 31 -4.37 -3.90 -7.22
C LEU A 31 -3.59 -4.45 -6.04
N THR A 32 -4.04 -5.61 -5.54
CA THR A 32 -3.38 -6.35 -4.46
C THR A 32 -2.93 -7.71 -4.98
N VAL A 33 -1.67 -8.05 -4.73
CA VAL A 33 -1.00 -9.23 -5.33
C VAL A 33 -1.36 -10.53 -4.62
N THR A 34 -1.43 -10.53 -3.29
CA THR A 34 -1.77 -11.69 -2.47
C THR A 34 -3.11 -11.51 -1.78
N ARG A 35 -3.61 -12.55 -1.13
CA ARG A 35 -4.79 -12.45 -0.26
C ARG A 35 -4.43 -12.29 1.22
N GLY A 36 -3.14 -12.22 1.54
CA GLY A 36 -2.64 -12.00 2.90
C GLY A 36 -2.92 -13.17 3.85
N GLU A 37 -2.99 -14.40 3.34
CA GLU A 37 -3.38 -15.60 4.09
C GLU A 37 -2.34 -16.02 5.15
N ALA A 38 -1.09 -15.58 5.04
CA ALA A 38 -0.06 -15.90 6.01
C ALA A 38 -0.07 -14.94 7.23
N GLY A 39 -0.90 -13.89 7.20
CA GLY A 39 -1.07 -12.97 8.32
C GLY A 39 -1.76 -13.59 9.53
N ALA A 40 -1.80 -12.86 10.64
CA ALA A 40 -2.57 -13.23 11.81
C ALA A 40 -4.04 -12.79 11.66
N CYS A 41 -4.97 -13.54 12.28
CA CYS A 41 -6.35 -13.11 12.42
C CYS A 41 -6.55 -12.48 13.80
N LEU A 42 -6.88 -11.18 13.84
CA LEU A 42 -7.13 -10.46 15.09
C LEU A 42 -8.61 -10.45 15.51
N ARG A 43 -9.51 -11.00 14.69
CA ARG A 43 -10.94 -11.03 15.02
C ARG A 43 -11.21 -11.98 16.18
N PRO A 44 -11.97 -11.55 17.22
CA PRO A 44 -12.28 -12.39 18.37
C PRO A 44 -13.07 -13.68 18.02
N ASP A 45 -13.88 -13.63 16.97
CA ASP A 45 -14.71 -14.72 16.44
C ASP A 45 -13.97 -15.58 15.40
N GLY A 46 -12.69 -15.27 15.14
CA GLY A 46 -11.86 -15.93 14.15
C GLY A 46 -12.12 -15.46 12.72
N CYS A 47 -11.35 -15.99 11.78
CA CYS A 47 -11.45 -15.68 10.35
C CYS A 47 -12.01 -16.87 9.59
N LEU A 48 -13.32 -17.04 9.59
CA LEU A 48 -14.01 -18.10 8.91
C LEU A 48 -14.55 -17.64 7.54
N PRO A 49 -14.52 -18.48 6.48
CA PRO A 49 -14.04 -19.86 6.48
C PRO A 49 -12.52 -19.99 6.53
N ASP A 50 -11.79 -18.99 6.07
CA ASP A 50 -10.33 -18.84 6.10
C ASP A 50 -9.94 -17.35 6.01
N LEU A 51 -8.70 -17.04 6.40
CA LEU A 51 -8.21 -15.67 6.45
C LEU A 51 -8.16 -15.01 5.05
N ALA A 52 -7.80 -15.77 4.01
CA ALA A 52 -7.74 -15.24 2.65
C ALA A 52 -9.11 -14.75 2.16
N THR A 53 -10.18 -15.52 2.45
CA THR A 53 -11.56 -15.14 2.10
C THR A 53 -12.00 -13.90 2.87
N VAL A 54 -11.71 -13.84 4.16
CA VAL A 54 -12.03 -12.67 5.00
C VAL A 54 -11.32 -11.42 4.47
N ARG A 55 -10.00 -11.48 4.29
CA ARG A 55 -9.21 -10.33 3.82
C ARG A 55 -9.58 -9.89 2.40
N SER A 56 -9.95 -10.83 1.52
CA SER A 56 -10.47 -10.50 0.18
C SER A 56 -11.75 -9.67 0.26
N GLY A 57 -12.66 -9.99 1.18
CA GLY A 57 -13.88 -9.21 1.43
C GLY A 57 -13.58 -7.84 2.03
N GLU A 58 -12.60 -7.76 2.94
CA GLU A 58 -12.13 -6.52 3.53
C GLU A 58 -11.53 -5.59 2.48
N ALA A 59 -10.67 -6.09 1.59
CA ALA A 59 -10.12 -5.33 0.46
C ALA A 59 -11.21 -4.79 -0.48
N GLY A 60 -12.25 -5.58 -0.75
CA GLY A 60 -13.42 -5.12 -1.51
C GLY A 60 -14.17 -3.98 -0.80
N SER A 61 -14.33 -4.08 0.52
CA SER A 61 -14.96 -3.02 1.33
C SER A 61 -14.11 -1.74 1.35
N SER A 62 -12.79 -1.86 1.44
CA SER A 62 -11.86 -0.73 1.36
C SER A 62 -11.92 -0.04 -0.01
N SER A 63 -11.84 -0.81 -1.10
CA SER A 63 -11.94 -0.26 -2.45
C SER A 63 -13.25 0.49 -2.66
N GLN A 64 -14.36 -0.08 -2.19
CA GLN A 64 -15.68 0.58 -2.25
C GLN A 64 -15.70 1.91 -1.45
N TYR A 65 -15.05 1.94 -0.29
CA TYR A 65 -14.95 3.16 0.51
C TYR A 65 -14.26 4.30 -0.22
N PHE A 66 -13.21 3.98 -0.97
CA PHE A 66 -12.49 4.98 -1.78
C PHE A 66 -13.15 5.25 -3.14
N GLY A 67 -14.21 4.53 -3.51
CA GLY A 67 -14.79 4.63 -4.86
C GLY A 67 -13.85 4.13 -5.95
N ALA A 68 -13.01 3.13 -5.63
CA ALA A 68 -12.00 2.57 -6.51
C ALA A 68 -12.40 1.18 -7.01
N ASP A 69 -11.89 0.79 -8.18
CA ASP A 69 -12.03 -0.56 -8.71
C ASP A 69 -11.02 -1.49 -8.02
N ALA A 70 -11.48 -2.64 -7.49
CA ALA A 70 -10.63 -3.63 -6.85
C ALA A 70 -10.11 -4.65 -7.86
N ILE A 71 -8.79 -4.90 -7.86
CA ILE A 71 -8.15 -5.98 -8.61
C ILE A 71 -7.35 -6.81 -7.61
N LEU A 72 -7.79 -8.04 -7.35
CA LEU A 72 -7.14 -8.93 -6.40
C LEU A 72 -6.56 -10.13 -7.14
N LEU A 73 -5.23 -10.28 -7.11
CA LEU A 73 -4.56 -11.49 -7.53
C LEU A 73 -4.57 -12.50 -6.37
N SER A 74 -4.30 -13.76 -6.69
CA SER A 74 -4.31 -14.83 -5.69
C SER A 74 -2.96 -15.52 -5.61
N LEU A 75 -1.87 -14.74 -5.61
CA LEU A 75 -0.56 -15.29 -5.34
C LEU A 75 -0.44 -15.64 -3.86
N SER A 76 0.39 -16.63 -3.56
CA SER A 76 0.68 -16.98 -2.17
C SER A 76 1.34 -15.82 -1.46
N ASP A 77 0.80 -15.49 -0.28
CA ASP A 77 1.45 -14.58 0.65
C ASP A 77 2.80 -15.16 1.09
N GLY A 78 3.87 -14.38 0.99
CA GLY A 78 5.20 -14.80 1.37
C GLY A 78 5.39 -15.06 2.86
N GLY A 79 4.48 -14.55 3.70
CA GLY A 79 4.53 -14.74 5.15
C GLY A 79 5.83 -14.24 5.79
N GLY A 80 6.47 -13.24 5.21
CA GLY A 80 7.78 -12.73 5.67
C GLY A 80 8.99 -13.57 5.25
N VAL A 81 8.81 -14.61 4.42
CA VAL A 81 9.93 -15.36 3.82
C VAL A 81 10.76 -14.45 2.93
N VAL A 82 12.08 -14.52 3.07
CA VAL A 82 13.04 -13.70 2.30
C VAL A 82 13.90 -14.61 1.43
N PRO A 83 13.83 -14.47 0.12
CA PRO A 83 12.88 -13.66 -0.66
C PRO A 83 11.51 -14.32 -0.76
N PRO A 84 10.43 -13.57 -1.03
CA PRO A 84 9.13 -14.17 -1.30
C PRO A 84 9.19 -15.01 -2.59
N PRO A 85 8.32 -16.04 -2.74
CA PRO A 85 8.38 -16.99 -3.85
C PRO A 85 8.18 -16.38 -5.23
N TRP A 86 7.70 -15.15 -5.31
CA TRP A 86 7.48 -14.39 -6.54
C TRP A 86 8.46 -13.20 -6.72
N ASP A 87 9.53 -13.15 -5.92
CA ASP A 87 10.59 -12.15 -6.08
C ASP A 87 11.41 -12.42 -7.34
N ILE A 88 11.41 -11.47 -8.25
CA ILE A 88 12.13 -11.54 -9.52
C ILE A 88 13.65 -11.49 -9.36
N ALA A 89 14.17 -10.87 -8.31
CA ALA A 89 15.61 -10.77 -8.06
C ALA A 89 16.25 -12.13 -7.81
N THR A 90 15.47 -13.12 -7.40
CA THR A 90 15.91 -14.48 -7.11
C THR A 90 15.44 -15.51 -8.16
N GLY A 91 14.98 -15.05 -9.31
CA GLY A 91 14.44 -15.91 -10.36
C GLY A 91 13.01 -16.38 -10.13
N GLY A 92 12.25 -15.66 -9.29
CA GLY A 92 10.82 -15.89 -9.03
C GLY A 92 9.95 -15.72 -10.28
N SER A 93 8.72 -15.28 -10.18
CA SER A 93 7.74 -15.35 -11.27
C SER A 93 7.90 -14.25 -12.35
N PRO A 94 8.58 -14.51 -13.49
CA PRO A 94 8.57 -13.58 -14.63
C PRO A 94 7.16 -13.32 -15.15
N ASP A 95 6.26 -14.30 -14.99
CA ASP A 95 4.86 -14.20 -15.40
C ASP A 95 4.11 -13.13 -14.62
N LEU A 96 4.51 -12.86 -13.36
CA LEU A 96 3.91 -11.77 -12.59
C LEU A 96 4.26 -10.41 -13.20
N VAL A 97 5.47 -10.21 -13.67
CA VAL A 97 5.89 -8.97 -14.37
C VAL A 97 5.01 -8.74 -15.61
N VAL A 98 4.80 -9.79 -16.42
CA VAL A 98 3.96 -9.73 -17.61
C VAL A 98 2.49 -9.49 -17.25
N THR A 99 2.00 -10.14 -16.19
CA THR A 99 0.63 -9.97 -15.69
C THR A 99 0.40 -8.53 -15.23
N ILE A 100 1.27 -7.98 -14.40
CA ILE A 100 1.18 -6.59 -13.92
C ILE A 100 1.25 -5.61 -15.09
N ALA A 101 2.17 -5.82 -16.05
CA ALA A 101 2.25 -4.99 -17.26
C ALA A 101 0.95 -5.03 -18.07
N GLY A 102 0.33 -6.22 -18.18
CA GLY A 102 -0.96 -6.40 -18.85
C GLY A 102 -2.09 -5.63 -18.16
N LEU A 103 -2.14 -5.68 -16.83
CA LEU A 103 -3.14 -4.96 -16.03
C LEU A 103 -2.93 -3.45 -16.10
N ILE A 104 -1.69 -2.96 -15.98
CA ILE A 104 -1.40 -1.52 -16.16
C ILE A 104 -1.83 -1.05 -17.54
N ARG A 105 -1.55 -1.85 -18.60
CA ARG A 105 -1.98 -1.51 -19.96
C ARG A 105 -3.51 -1.48 -20.10
N ALA A 106 -4.22 -2.41 -19.48
CA ALA A 106 -5.68 -2.49 -19.52
C ALA A 106 -6.35 -1.33 -18.79
N GLU A 107 -5.85 -0.97 -17.61
CA GLU A 107 -6.35 0.15 -16.81
C GLU A 107 -5.93 1.52 -17.36
N ALA A 108 -4.83 1.56 -18.12
CA ALA A 108 -4.23 2.76 -18.72
C ALA A 108 -4.13 3.95 -17.73
N PRO A 109 -3.56 3.76 -16.54
CA PRO A 109 -3.48 4.82 -15.54
C PRO A 109 -2.46 5.89 -15.96
N GLU A 110 -2.75 7.16 -15.67
CA GLU A 110 -1.75 8.23 -15.81
C GLU A 110 -0.64 8.11 -14.76
N LEU A 111 -0.97 7.55 -13.59
CA LEU A 111 -0.07 7.41 -12.45
C LEU A 111 -0.19 6.01 -11.82
N VAL A 112 0.96 5.39 -11.61
CA VAL A 112 1.11 4.19 -10.76
C VAL A 112 1.83 4.59 -9.48
N LEU A 113 1.25 4.16 -8.35
CA LEU A 113 1.84 4.29 -7.03
C LEU A 113 2.11 2.88 -6.49
N THR A 114 3.29 2.66 -5.93
CA THR A 114 3.67 1.41 -5.26
C THR A 114 4.67 1.69 -4.15
N PHE A 115 5.14 0.67 -3.46
CA PHE A 115 6.17 0.80 -2.43
C PHE A 115 7.54 1.20 -2.99
N ASP A 116 8.42 1.63 -2.12
CA ASP A 116 9.85 1.73 -2.44
C ASP A 116 10.50 0.35 -2.31
N PRO A 117 11.22 -0.15 -3.34
CA PRO A 117 11.82 -1.49 -3.32
C PRO A 117 12.96 -1.63 -2.31
N ARG A 118 13.46 -0.51 -1.74
CA ARG A 118 14.56 -0.53 -0.76
C ARG A 118 14.08 -0.80 0.65
N HIS A 119 12.92 -0.27 1.04
CA HIS A 119 12.43 -0.39 2.41
C HIS A 119 10.95 -0.82 2.54
N GLY A 120 10.14 -0.74 1.46
CA GLY A 120 8.75 -1.21 1.48
C GLY A 120 7.94 -0.64 2.65
N THR A 121 8.17 0.61 3.05
CA THR A 121 7.55 1.29 4.19
C THR A 121 7.82 0.64 5.56
N THR A 122 7.70 -0.68 5.68
CA THR A 122 7.81 -1.45 6.93
C THR A 122 8.98 -2.46 6.90
N CYS A 123 9.83 -2.41 5.90
CA CYS A 123 10.84 -3.43 5.58
C CYS A 123 10.25 -4.82 5.24
N HIS A 124 8.94 -4.91 4.99
CA HIS A 124 8.32 -6.18 4.61
C HIS A 124 8.88 -6.67 3.27
N PRO A 125 9.32 -7.95 3.16
CA PRO A 125 9.91 -8.46 1.92
C PRO A 125 8.94 -8.42 0.74
N ASP A 126 7.66 -8.70 0.96
CA ASP A 126 6.64 -8.69 -0.08
C ASP A 126 6.39 -7.28 -0.63
N HIS A 127 6.41 -6.23 0.22
CA HIS A 127 6.31 -4.84 -0.23
C HIS A 127 7.47 -4.45 -1.16
N ARG A 128 8.67 -4.90 -0.81
CA ARG A 128 9.87 -4.63 -1.61
C ARG A 128 9.84 -5.38 -2.94
N ALA A 129 9.38 -6.63 -2.91
CA ALA A 129 9.29 -7.48 -4.09
C ALA A 129 8.20 -6.98 -5.06
N VAL A 130 7.00 -6.60 -4.58
CA VAL A 130 5.97 -6.04 -5.45
C VAL A 130 6.44 -4.76 -6.13
N ALA A 131 7.13 -3.89 -5.40
CA ALA A 131 7.70 -2.68 -5.97
C ALA A 131 8.70 -2.98 -7.10
N ALA A 132 9.58 -3.96 -6.90
CA ALA A 132 10.54 -4.40 -7.93
C ALA A 132 9.80 -4.95 -9.17
N VAL A 133 8.76 -5.79 -8.97
CA VAL A 133 7.93 -6.32 -10.05
C VAL A 133 7.25 -5.19 -10.83
N VAL A 134 6.66 -4.20 -10.16
CA VAL A 134 6.01 -3.05 -10.81
C VAL A 134 7.00 -2.27 -11.66
N LEU A 135 8.20 -2.00 -11.13
CA LEU A 135 9.23 -1.28 -11.87
C LEU A 135 9.68 -2.03 -13.13
N GLU A 136 9.80 -3.36 -13.08
CA GLU A 136 10.10 -4.16 -14.27
C GLU A 136 8.90 -4.22 -15.24
N ALA A 137 7.67 -4.33 -14.72
CA ALA A 137 6.46 -4.36 -15.54
C ALA A 137 6.30 -3.07 -16.37
N VAL A 138 6.54 -1.91 -15.76
CA VAL A 138 6.43 -0.62 -16.46
C VAL A 138 7.43 -0.50 -17.61
N LYS A 139 8.62 -1.10 -17.51
CA LYS A 139 9.61 -1.11 -18.61
C LYS A 139 9.12 -1.85 -19.87
N LEU A 140 8.15 -2.76 -19.73
CA LEU A 140 7.55 -3.50 -20.83
C LEU A 140 6.48 -2.71 -21.59
N LEU A 141 6.12 -1.51 -21.11
CA LEU A 141 5.08 -0.68 -21.71
C LEU A 141 5.66 0.32 -22.71
N SER A 142 5.01 0.48 -23.86
CA SER A 142 5.32 1.54 -24.83
C SER A 142 4.96 2.93 -24.29
N ASP A 143 3.78 3.02 -23.67
CA ASP A 143 3.27 4.22 -23.02
C ASP A 143 3.37 4.03 -21.52
N GLN A 144 4.45 4.55 -20.93
CA GLN A 144 4.72 4.37 -19.50
C GLN A 144 3.97 5.41 -18.68
N PRO A 145 3.19 4.99 -17.67
CA PRO A 145 2.60 5.92 -16.71
C PRO A 145 3.69 6.61 -15.86
N ALA A 146 3.35 7.73 -15.23
CA ALA A 146 4.18 8.26 -14.17
C ALA A 146 4.22 7.26 -13.01
N VAL A 147 5.41 6.91 -12.51
CA VAL A 147 5.56 5.99 -11.37
C VAL A 147 6.08 6.75 -10.16
N TYR A 148 5.34 6.66 -9.07
CA TYR A 148 5.75 7.20 -7.78
C TYR A 148 5.91 6.06 -6.77
N LEU A 149 6.91 6.19 -5.91
CA LEU A 149 7.21 5.26 -4.84
C LEU A 149 6.77 5.86 -3.50
N LEU A 150 6.20 5.02 -2.64
CA LEU A 150 5.84 5.40 -1.28
C LEU A 150 7.11 5.47 -0.44
N GLU A 151 7.54 6.69 -0.14
CA GLU A 151 8.72 7.02 0.66
C GLU A 151 8.41 7.17 2.15
N THR A 152 7.18 6.92 2.54
CA THR A 152 6.81 6.88 3.95
C THR A 152 7.45 5.66 4.61
N ARG A 153 8.15 5.87 5.73
CA ARG A 153 8.51 4.82 6.68
C ARG A 153 7.55 4.85 7.84
N LEU A 154 6.98 3.70 8.14
CA LEU A 154 6.17 3.49 9.33
C LEU A 154 7.06 2.94 10.44
N GLU A 155 7.21 3.71 11.51
CA GLU A 155 7.86 3.30 12.73
C GLU A 155 6.79 2.94 13.76
N VAL A 156 6.92 1.76 14.36
CA VAL A 156 5.96 1.23 15.34
C VAL A 156 6.67 1.01 16.66
N ASP A 157 6.28 1.78 17.67
CA ASP A 157 6.65 1.51 19.07
C ASP A 157 5.61 0.56 19.66
N ALA A 158 6.03 -0.60 20.14
CA ALA A 158 5.11 -1.64 20.59
C ALA A 158 4.50 -1.38 21.99
N GLN A 159 5.19 -0.62 22.85
CA GLN A 159 4.75 -0.41 24.24
C GLN A 159 5.09 1.00 24.75
N PRO A 160 4.11 1.93 24.81
CA PRO A 160 2.75 1.82 24.29
C PRO A 160 2.75 1.82 22.78
N LEU A 161 1.71 1.24 22.16
CA LEU A 161 1.59 1.26 20.71
C LEU A 161 1.50 2.70 20.19
N ALA A 162 2.50 3.13 19.47
CA ALA A 162 2.56 4.45 18.84
C ALA A 162 3.12 4.35 17.43
N LEU A 163 2.55 5.13 16.53
CA LEU A 163 2.89 5.14 15.10
C LEU A 163 3.53 6.47 14.73
N ARG A 164 4.60 6.41 13.94
CA ARG A 164 5.23 7.60 13.34
C ARG A 164 5.41 7.38 11.85
N PHE A 165 5.01 8.37 11.09
CA PHE A 165 5.15 8.40 9.63
C PHE A 165 6.28 9.36 9.27
N ARG A 166 7.37 8.85 8.74
CA ARG A 166 8.57 9.62 8.42
C ARG A 166 8.92 9.53 6.95
N SER A 167 9.57 10.57 6.42
CA SER A 167 10.19 10.48 5.11
C SER A 167 11.42 9.60 5.15
N ALA A 168 11.53 8.64 4.22
CA ALA A 168 12.71 7.80 4.07
C ALA A 168 13.80 8.47 3.22
N ALA A 169 13.46 9.47 2.40
CA ALA A 169 14.38 10.13 1.47
C ALA A 169 14.37 11.64 1.62
N ALA A 170 15.55 12.23 1.52
CA ALA A 170 15.68 13.69 1.37
C ALA A 170 15.05 14.11 0.02
N GLY A 171 14.20 15.16 0.06
CA GLY A 171 13.53 15.65 -1.14
C GLY A 171 12.28 14.87 -1.57
N ALA A 172 11.77 13.97 -0.75
CA ALA A 172 10.47 13.38 -0.97
C ALA A 172 9.37 14.45 -0.97
N ILE A 173 8.39 14.27 -1.83
CA ILE A 173 7.20 15.12 -1.90
C ILE A 173 6.33 14.77 -0.69
N ARG A 174 6.05 15.76 0.16
CA ARG A 174 5.17 15.60 1.31
C ARG A 174 3.74 15.96 0.92
N PHE A 175 2.84 14.99 1.03
CA PHE A 175 1.41 15.24 1.01
C PHE A 175 0.94 15.49 2.45
N ASP A 176 0.34 16.66 2.71
CA ASP A 176 -0.21 17.00 4.02
C ASP A 176 -1.58 16.36 4.21
N ALA A 177 -1.63 15.34 5.05
CA ALA A 177 -2.87 14.62 5.31
C ALA A 177 -3.85 15.38 6.26
N ASN A 178 -3.49 16.59 6.72
CA ASN A 178 -4.43 17.45 7.43
C ASN A 178 -5.31 18.28 6.48
N GLU A 179 -5.03 18.28 5.17
CA GLU A 179 -5.91 18.91 4.19
C GLU A 179 -7.33 18.34 4.26
N LEU A 180 -8.33 19.23 4.15
CA LEU A 180 -9.72 18.83 4.23
C LEU A 180 -10.20 18.19 2.91
N LEU A 181 -10.91 17.10 3.03
CA LEU A 181 -11.58 16.43 1.92
C LEU A 181 -12.87 17.17 1.56
N VAL A 182 -13.16 17.28 0.28
CA VAL A 182 -14.40 17.89 -0.21
C VAL A 182 -15.62 17.04 0.18
N ALA A 183 -15.51 15.73 0.04
CA ALA A 183 -16.60 14.80 0.30
C ALA A 183 -17.06 14.76 1.77
N THR A 184 -16.13 14.93 2.73
CA THR A 184 -16.43 14.76 4.15
C THR A 184 -16.27 16.02 4.99
N GLY A 185 -15.54 17.03 4.49
CA GLY A 185 -15.15 18.22 5.25
C GLY A 185 -14.13 17.96 6.36
N GLY A 186 -13.69 16.71 6.52
CA GLY A 186 -12.70 16.31 7.53
C GLY A 186 -11.28 16.19 6.96
N PRO A 187 -10.25 16.12 7.82
CA PRO A 187 -8.88 15.88 7.37
C PRO A 187 -8.75 14.56 6.61
N ALA A 188 -7.96 14.56 5.54
CA ALA A 188 -7.68 13.35 4.76
C ALA A 188 -7.06 12.23 5.62
N TRP A 189 -6.36 12.59 6.71
CA TRP A 189 -5.86 11.63 7.69
C TRP A 189 -6.91 10.71 8.30
N ASN A 190 -8.15 11.18 8.42
CA ASN A 190 -9.23 10.36 8.97
C ASN A 190 -9.51 9.10 8.15
N ALA A 191 -9.14 9.13 6.86
CA ALA A 191 -9.28 7.98 5.98
C ALA A 191 -8.39 6.80 6.41
N VAL A 192 -7.25 7.03 7.10
CA VAL A 192 -6.41 5.94 7.59
C VAL A 192 -7.17 5.08 8.60
N ALA A 193 -7.74 5.69 9.63
CA ALA A 193 -8.53 4.95 10.63
C ALA A 193 -9.80 4.35 10.02
N ALA A 194 -10.47 5.08 9.11
CA ALA A 194 -11.66 4.59 8.45
C ALA A 194 -11.39 3.38 7.54
N ASP A 195 -10.22 3.32 6.92
CA ASP A 195 -9.79 2.17 6.13
C ASP A 195 -9.39 1.00 7.03
N MET A 196 -8.59 1.24 8.07
CA MET A 196 -8.22 0.21 9.05
C MET A 196 -9.46 -0.45 9.70
N GLU A 197 -10.55 0.29 9.92
CA GLU A 197 -11.83 -0.24 10.42
C GLU A 197 -12.48 -1.24 9.43
N ARG A 198 -12.08 -1.24 8.16
CA ARG A 198 -12.54 -2.19 7.14
C ARG A 198 -11.72 -3.46 7.10
N HIS A 199 -10.59 -3.47 7.79
CA HIS A 199 -9.68 -4.60 7.93
C HIS A 199 -9.63 -5.12 9.39
N PRO A 200 -10.79 -5.48 10.01
CA PRO A 200 -10.83 -5.91 11.40
C PRO A 200 -10.10 -7.23 11.66
N SER A 201 -9.74 -7.96 10.61
CA SER A 201 -8.86 -9.11 10.74
C SER A 201 -7.41 -8.74 11.02
N GLN A 202 -7.01 -7.48 10.74
CA GLN A 202 -5.62 -7.00 10.82
C GLN A 202 -5.43 -5.87 11.84
N PHE A 203 -6.48 -5.11 12.13
CA PHE A 203 -6.39 -3.97 13.04
C PHE A 203 -7.44 -4.05 14.14
N ASP A 204 -6.98 -4.00 15.37
CA ASP A 204 -7.83 -3.92 16.55
C ASP A 204 -7.99 -2.47 17.06
N SER A 205 -8.65 -2.32 18.20
CA SER A 205 -8.86 -1.02 18.84
C SER A 205 -7.57 -0.32 19.25
N ALA A 206 -6.48 -1.06 19.52
CA ALA A 206 -5.20 -0.48 19.88
C ALA A 206 -4.56 0.20 18.66
N TRP A 207 -4.58 -0.44 17.50
CA TRP A 207 -4.13 0.14 16.24
C TRP A 207 -4.94 1.38 15.87
N LEU A 208 -6.27 1.31 15.96
CA LEU A 208 -7.14 2.45 15.69
C LEU A 208 -6.88 3.62 16.66
N GLY A 209 -6.63 3.32 17.94
CA GLY A 209 -6.22 4.31 18.93
C GLY A 209 -4.89 4.97 18.59
N ALA A 210 -3.90 4.17 18.20
CA ALA A 210 -2.57 4.65 17.85
C ALA A 210 -2.60 5.58 16.63
N VAL A 211 -3.30 5.20 15.53
CA VAL A 211 -3.37 6.03 14.33
C VAL A 211 -4.11 7.34 14.56
N ARG A 212 -5.18 7.33 15.36
CA ARG A 212 -5.91 8.54 15.74
C ARG A 212 -5.08 9.49 16.62
N SER A 213 -4.12 8.94 17.36
CA SER A 213 -3.23 9.68 18.27
C SER A 213 -1.99 10.26 17.57
N VAL A 214 -1.76 9.96 16.29
CA VAL A 214 -0.66 10.53 15.52
C VAL A 214 -0.74 12.06 15.52
N PRO A 215 0.31 12.78 15.96
CA PRO A 215 0.30 14.24 15.99
C PRO A 215 0.07 14.83 14.59
N ALA A 216 -0.66 15.94 14.50
CA ALA A 216 -0.97 16.59 13.22
C ALA A 216 0.29 16.90 12.39
N ALA A 217 1.40 17.26 13.03
CA ALA A 217 2.67 17.53 12.35
C ALA A 217 3.24 16.30 11.63
N ASP A 218 2.92 15.09 12.09
CA ASP A 218 3.42 13.82 11.56
C ASP A 218 2.43 13.16 10.58
N ARG A 219 1.25 13.75 10.38
CA ARG A 219 0.22 13.24 9.45
C ARG A 219 0.58 13.62 8.02
N ALA A 220 1.33 12.74 7.38
CA ALA A 220 1.75 12.94 6.01
C ALA A 220 1.99 11.62 5.28
N VAL A 221 1.85 11.67 3.95
CA VAL A 221 2.33 10.63 3.04
C VAL A 221 3.49 11.22 2.24
N TYR A 222 4.56 10.47 2.11
CA TYR A 222 5.75 10.91 1.38
C TYR A 222 5.92 10.09 0.12
N LEU A 223 6.12 10.78 -1.00
CA LEU A 223 6.25 10.18 -2.32
C LEU A 223 7.51 10.64 -3.00
N ALA A 224 8.08 9.82 -3.87
CA ALA A 224 9.10 10.29 -4.79
C ALA A 224 8.94 9.63 -6.17
N PRO A 225 9.26 10.37 -7.26
CA PRO A 225 9.31 9.79 -8.59
C PRO A 225 10.31 8.63 -8.64
N ALA A 226 9.93 7.51 -9.24
CA ALA A 226 10.81 6.33 -9.35
C ALA A 226 12.15 6.66 -10.00
N SER A 227 12.16 7.57 -10.99
CA SER A 227 13.37 8.03 -11.67
C SER A 227 14.40 8.73 -10.77
N THR A 228 13.95 9.26 -9.64
CA THR A 228 14.82 9.97 -8.67
C THR A 228 15.50 8.99 -7.70
N ILE A 229 14.77 7.97 -7.28
CA ILE A 229 15.17 7.03 -6.21
C ILE A 229 16.14 5.97 -6.69
N LEU A 230 15.97 5.48 -7.93
CA LEU A 230 16.88 4.47 -8.49
C LEU A 230 18.36 4.93 -8.58
N LYS A 231 18.62 6.20 -8.29
CA LYS A 231 19.98 6.78 -8.25
C LYS A 231 20.55 6.89 -6.83
N GLN A 232 19.79 6.58 -5.80
CA GLN A 232 20.21 6.69 -4.39
C GLN A 232 20.70 5.34 -3.85
N ALA A 233 21.57 5.38 -2.83
CA ALA A 233 22.19 4.19 -2.24
C ALA A 233 21.17 3.20 -1.66
N ALA A 234 21.61 1.93 -1.56
CA ALA A 234 20.81 0.81 -1.11
C ALA A 234 20.15 0.99 0.28
N SER A 235 19.08 0.22 0.47
CA SER A 235 18.25 0.11 1.67
C SER A 235 19.01 -0.04 2.98
N THR A 236 18.40 0.48 4.03
CA THR A 236 18.75 0.31 5.44
C THR A 236 17.76 -0.61 6.19
N CYS A 237 17.11 -1.54 5.52
CA CYS A 237 16.38 -2.60 6.22
C CYS A 237 17.37 -3.56 6.86
N PRO A 238 17.18 -3.93 8.15
CA PRO A 238 18.03 -4.90 8.83
C PRO A 238 17.96 -6.27 8.17
#